data_8cf9cca17117b2b9d7cd178853bc587e
#
_entry.id   8cf9cca17117b2b9d7cd178853bc587e
#
_cell.length_a   1.000
_cell.length_b   1.000
_cell.length_c   1.000
_cell.angle_alpha   90.00
_cell.angle_beta   90.00
_cell.angle_gamma   90.00
#
_symmetry.space_group_name_H-M   'P 1'
#
loop_
_entity.id
_entity.type
_entity.pdbx_description
1 polymer ?
#
loop_
_entity_poly.entity_id
_entity_poly.type
_entity_poly.pdbx_seq_one_letter_code
_entity_poly.pdbx_strand_id
1 'polypeptide(L)'
;SISLDFIKEYENYLMNHLGNNRNTATVNLKALAKLVGDIYRNYDMDETGNPFRKIKFKREQTERTYLEIDEIRKIQSLKLRLQSPLYDARELFLFECYTGIRISDILTLKWKNVASDKISIRMRKTEKPLVVPMNDFVKAVLNKRRTVVENNGGQILPDKYVFNILKVDVDKVNAQDALNAISSATAIINKQLKRIAEKVGIEKNISTHVGRHSYATALLTSDIPLPVIKEMLGHSDIKVTQIYAKVVDSKKDEVVNCLNRLYHG
;
A
#
# COMPACT_ATOMS: atom_id res chain seq x y z
N SER A 1 23.57 -20.99 -24.46
CA SER A 1 23.12 -19.60 -24.75
C SER A 1 21.65 -19.47 -24.38
N ILE A 2 21.24 -18.31 -23.85
CA ILE A 2 19.86 -18.03 -23.59
C ILE A 2 19.17 -17.71 -24.92
N SER A 3 18.30 -18.62 -25.37
CA SER A 3 17.52 -18.46 -26.61
C SER A 3 16.11 -17.95 -26.35
N LEU A 4 15.39 -17.58 -27.43
CA LEU A 4 13.96 -17.25 -27.32
C LEU A 4 13.14 -18.44 -26.83
N ASP A 5 13.50 -19.66 -27.24
CA ASP A 5 12.78 -20.86 -26.84
C ASP A 5 13.00 -21.16 -25.36
N PHE A 6 14.24 -21.01 -24.86
CA PHE A 6 14.50 -21.07 -23.41
C PHE A 6 13.62 -20.09 -22.62
N ILE A 7 13.46 -18.86 -23.09
CA ILE A 7 12.66 -17.86 -22.38
C ILE A 7 11.17 -18.25 -22.34
N LYS A 8 10.65 -18.83 -23.45
CA LYS A 8 9.27 -19.34 -23.50
C LYS A 8 9.09 -20.56 -22.57
N GLU A 9 10.04 -21.48 -22.57
CA GLU A 9 10.04 -22.65 -21.67
C GLU A 9 10.10 -22.20 -20.21
N TYR A 10 10.94 -21.21 -19.90
CA TYR A 10 11.03 -20.65 -18.56
C TYR A 10 9.73 -19.95 -18.15
N GLU A 11 9.09 -19.17 -19.03
CA GLU A 11 7.76 -18.60 -18.77
C GLU A 11 6.72 -19.69 -18.48
N ASN A 12 6.71 -20.74 -19.30
CA ASN A 12 5.83 -21.89 -19.11
C ASN A 12 6.08 -22.61 -17.78
N TYR A 13 7.34 -22.82 -17.42
CA TYR A 13 7.74 -23.40 -16.14
C TYR A 13 7.24 -22.55 -14.97
N LEU A 14 7.45 -21.22 -15.02
CA LEU A 14 6.98 -20.31 -13.98
C LEU A 14 5.46 -20.37 -13.80
N MET A 15 4.69 -20.45 -14.88
CA MET A 15 3.22 -20.41 -14.83
C MET A 15 2.61 -21.78 -14.52
N ASN A 16 3.03 -22.81 -15.23
CA ASN A 16 2.36 -24.12 -15.19
C ASN A 16 2.97 -25.09 -14.18
N HIS A 17 4.26 -24.93 -13.87
CA HIS A 17 4.93 -25.82 -12.92
C HIS A 17 5.01 -25.21 -11.51
N LEU A 18 5.34 -23.91 -11.42
CA LEU A 18 5.38 -23.20 -10.15
C LEU A 18 4.06 -22.52 -9.77
N GLY A 19 3.04 -22.56 -10.63
CA GLY A 19 1.72 -21.99 -10.36
C GLY A 19 1.70 -20.45 -10.25
N ASN A 20 2.71 -19.76 -10.77
CA ASN A 20 2.75 -18.31 -10.72
C ASN A 20 1.70 -17.69 -11.65
N ASN A 21 1.05 -16.62 -11.18
CA ASN A 21 0.23 -15.81 -12.09
C ASN A 21 1.08 -15.06 -13.12
N ARG A 22 0.45 -14.57 -14.18
CA ARG A 22 1.10 -13.85 -15.29
C ARG A 22 1.97 -12.67 -14.81
N ASN A 23 1.50 -11.91 -13.85
CA ASN A 23 2.23 -10.75 -13.35
C ASN A 23 3.50 -11.15 -12.59
N THR A 24 3.45 -12.21 -11.80
CA THR A 24 4.62 -12.76 -11.10
C THR A 24 5.63 -13.34 -12.10
N ALA A 25 5.17 -14.11 -13.09
CA ALA A 25 6.03 -14.61 -14.16
C ALA A 25 6.71 -13.46 -14.93
N THR A 26 5.94 -12.40 -15.24
CA THR A 26 6.49 -11.19 -15.89
C THR A 26 7.56 -10.49 -15.06
N VAL A 27 7.43 -10.44 -13.74
CA VAL A 27 8.44 -9.86 -12.84
C VAL A 27 9.73 -10.68 -12.89
N ASN A 28 9.64 -12.00 -12.82
CA ASN A 28 10.79 -12.90 -12.89
C ASN A 28 11.49 -12.81 -14.26
N LEU A 29 10.72 -12.78 -15.36
CA LEU A 29 11.27 -12.58 -16.69
C LEU A 29 11.99 -11.24 -16.86
N LYS A 30 11.46 -10.16 -16.28
CA LYS A 30 12.13 -8.85 -16.28
C LYS A 30 13.42 -8.85 -15.47
N ALA A 31 13.47 -9.56 -14.36
CA ALA A 31 14.69 -9.71 -13.58
C ALA A 31 15.76 -10.46 -14.39
N LEU A 32 15.39 -11.55 -15.07
CA LEU A 32 16.27 -12.28 -15.97
C LEU A 32 16.70 -11.41 -17.15
N ALA A 33 15.80 -10.66 -17.77
CA ALA A 33 16.11 -9.73 -18.87
C ALA A 33 17.12 -8.66 -18.46
N LYS A 34 16.98 -8.13 -17.24
CA LYS A 34 17.95 -7.17 -16.69
C LYS A 34 19.33 -7.82 -16.55
N LEU A 35 19.39 -9.00 -15.96
CA LEU A 35 20.66 -9.74 -15.77
C LEU A 35 21.36 -10.02 -17.11
N VAL A 36 20.59 -10.49 -18.10
CA VAL A 36 21.12 -10.73 -19.45
C VAL A 36 21.60 -9.43 -20.11
N GLY A 37 20.82 -8.35 -19.99
CA GLY A 37 21.23 -7.04 -20.50
C GLY A 37 22.50 -6.50 -19.83
N ASP A 38 22.68 -6.74 -18.52
CA ASP A 38 23.91 -6.38 -17.81
C ASP A 38 25.11 -7.18 -18.32
N ILE A 39 24.94 -8.49 -18.62
CA ILE A 39 26.00 -9.33 -19.24
C ILE A 39 26.38 -8.78 -20.59
N TYR A 40 25.41 -8.51 -21.48
CA TYR A 40 25.71 -7.97 -22.82
C TYR A 40 26.51 -6.67 -22.75
N ARG A 41 26.15 -5.76 -21.81
CA ARG A 41 26.90 -4.50 -21.61
C ARG A 41 28.29 -4.70 -21.02
N ASN A 42 28.41 -5.54 -19.99
CA ASN A 42 29.70 -5.72 -19.29
C ASN A 42 30.75 -6.45 -20.10
N TYR A 43 30.35 -7.23 -21.12
CA TYR A 43 31.23 -7.98 -22.00
C TYR A 43 31.27 -7.43 -23.43
N ASP A 44 30.76 -6.20 -23.63
CA ASP A 44 30.74 -5.53 -24.95
C ASP A 44 30.17 -6.42 -26.08
N MET A 45 29.16 -7.26 -25.75
CA MET A 45 28.51 -8.13 -26.71
C MET A 45 27.55 -7.33 -27.60
N ASP A 46 27.41 -7.77 -28.88
CA ASP A 46 26.42 -7.18 -29.77
C ASP A 46 24.99 -7.30 -29.19
N GLU A 47 24.44 -6.17 -28.81
CA GLU A 47 23.09 -6.10 -28.22
C GLU A 47 21.97 -6.62 -29.15
N THR A 48 22.21 -6.68 -30.48
CA THR A 48 21.24 -7.24 -31.43
C THR A 48 21.01 -8.74 -31.18
N GLY A 49 22.00 -9.42 -30.62
CA GLY A 49 21.91 -10.81 -30.18
C GLY A 49 21.14 -11.05 -28.89
N ASN A 50 20.76 -10.00 -28.14
CA ASN A 50 20.01 -10.15 -26.89
C ASN A 50 18.57 -10.60 -27.17
N PRO A 51 18.17 -11.83 -26.77
CA PRO A 51 16.84 -12.39 -27.08
C PRO A 51 15.70 -11.61 -26.43
N PHE A 52 15.93 -10.91 -25.31
CA PHE A 52 14.91 -10.14 -24.63
C PHE A 52 14.47 -8.88 -25.38
N ARG A 53 15.24 -8.39 -26.35
CA ARG A 53 14.82 -7.26 -27.21
C ARG A 53 13.57 -7.59 -28.04
N LYS A 54 13.33 -8.86 -28.33
CA LYS A 54 12.18 -9.34 -29.10
C LYS A 54 10.95 -9.64 -28.23
N ILE A 55 11.06 -9.52 -26.89
CA ILE A 55 10.01 -9.92 -25.97
C ILE A 55 9.23 -8.70 -25.49
N LYS A 56 7.90 -8.74 -25.68
CA LYS A 56 6.97 -7.79 -25.09
C LYS A 56 6.41 -8.38 -23.79
N PHE A 57 6.80 -7.79 -22.66
CA PHE A 57 6.28 -8.18 -21.36
C PHE A 57 4.81 -7.78 -21.21
N LYS A 58 3.92 -8.77 -21.15
CA LYS A 58 2.49 -8.54 -20.93
C LYS A 58 2.20 -8.49 -19.42
N ARG A 59 1.37 -7.53 -19.02
CA ARG A 59 0.81 -7.47 -17.67
C ARG A 59 -0.70 -7.57 -17.75
N GLU A 60 -1.27 -8.37 -16.90
CA GLU A 60 -2.71 -8.40 -16.69
C GLU A 60 -3.10 -7.29 -15.71
N GLN A 61 -4.17 -6.60 -16.04
CA GLN A 61 -4.75 -5.64 -15.09
C GLN A 61 -5.42 -6.43 -13.98
N THR A 62 -4.95 -6.20 -12.74
CA THR A 62 -5.60 -6.75 -11.55
C THR A 62 -6.53 -5.70 -10.97
N GLU A 63 -7.76 -6.08 -10.70
CA GLU A 63 -8.65 -5.25 -9.91
C GLU A 63 -8.09 -5.07 -8.51
N ARG A 64 -8.18 -3.84 -8.01
CA ARG A 64 -7.71 -3.49 -6.67
C ARG A 64 -8.86 -3.61 -5.70
N THR A 65 -8.76 -4.55 -4.78
CA THR A 65 -9.69 -4.66 -3.67
C THR A 65 -9.63 -3.38 -2.83
N TYR A 66 -10.78 -2.83 -2.51
CA TYR A 66 -10.95 -1.74 -1.55
C TYR A 66 -12.18 -2.03 -0.67
N LEU A 67 -12.28 -1.34 0.46
CA LEU A 67 -13.42 -1.41 1.35
C LEU A 67 -14.31 -0.18 1.18
N GLU A 68 -15.60 -0.42 1.19
CA GLU A 68 -16.62 0.61 1.29
C GLU A 68 -16.64 1.22 2.70
N ILE A 69 -17.21 2.41 2.83
CA ILE A 69 -17.28 3.13 4.12
C ILE A 69 -17.95 2.27 5.20
N ASP A 70 -19.00 1.54 4.86
CA ASP A 70 -19.72 0.69 5.83
C ASP A 70 -18.89 -0.53 6.25
N GLU A 71 -18.06 -1.09 5.39
CA GLU A 71 -17.11 -2.14 5.73
C GLU A 71 -16.03 -1.63 6.69
N ILE A 72 -15.52 -0.41 6.46
CA ILE A 72 -14.57 0.25 7.36
C ILE A 72 -15.23 0.51 8.73
N ARG A 73 -16.48 0.97 8.76
CA ARG A 73 -17.25 1.17 10.00
C ARG A 73 -17.46 -0.13 10.77
N LYS A 74 -17.73 -1.27 10.10
CA LYS A 74 -17.82 -2.59 10.74
C LYS A 74 -16.51 -2.96 11.43
N ILE A 75 -15.36 -2.74 10.77
CA ILE A 75 -14.04 -2.98 11.37
C ILE A 75 -13.82 -2.05 12.57
N GLN A 76 -14.18 -0.77 12.44
CA GLN A 76 -14.02 0.22 13.50
C GLN A 76 -14.87 -0.09 14.74
N SER A 77 -16.09 -0.57 14.57
CA SER A 77 -17.02 -0.91 15.66
C SER A 77 -16.70 -2.21 16.38
N LEU A 78 -15.82 -3.06 15.82
CA LEU A 78 -15.47 -4.34 16.41
C LEU A 78 -14.84 -4.15 17.80
N LYS A 79 -15.47 -4.72 18.82
CA LYS A 79 -14.94 -4.67 20.19
C LYS A 79 -13.76 -5.64 20.32
N LEU A 80 -12.61 -5.13 20.65
CA LEU A 80 -11.37 -5.88 20.82
C LEU A 80 -10.71 -5.52 22.17
N ARG A 81 -10.03 -6.52 22.75
CA ARG A 81 -9.23 -6.27 23.95
C ARG A 81 -8.10 -5.30 23.60
N LEU A 82 -7.97 -4.24 24.39
CA LEU A 82 -6.89 -3.24 24.24
C LEU A 82 -5.52 -3.91 24.25
N GLN A 83 -4.59 -3.37 23.48
CA GLN A 83 -3.20 -3.86 23.38
C GLN A 83 -3.09 -5.34 22.94
N SER A 84 -4.14 -5.92 22.36
CA SER A 84 -4.03 -7.24 21.73
C SER A 84 -3.48 -7.09 20.30
N PRO A 85 -2.87 -8.15 19.73
CA PRO A 85 -2.41 -8.11 18.33
C PRO A 85 -3.52 -7.78 17.32
N LEU A 86 -4.76 -8.20 17.59
CA LEU A 86 -5.93 -7.85 16.78
C LEU A 86 -6.26 -6.37 16.88
N TYR A 87 -6.21 -5.82 18.10
CA TYR A 87 -6.46 -4.41 18.34
C TYR A 87 -5.43 -3.54 17.62
N ASP A 88 -4.15 -3.86 17.76
CA ASP A 88 -3.08 -3.10 17.11
C ASP A 88 -3.15 -3.17 15.59
N ALA A 89 -3.44 -4.35 15.02
CA ALA A 89 -3.63 -4.51 13.58
C ALA A 89 -4.83 -3.69 13.07
N ARG A 90 -5.96 -3.67 13.80
CA ARG A 90 -7.11 -2.85 13.48
C ARG A 90 -6.79 -1.36 13.48
N GLU A 91 -6.15 -0.86 14.54
CA GLU A 91 -5.81 0.55 14.67
C GLU A 91 -4.86 1.01 13.52
N LEU A 92 -3.84 0.19 13.21
CA LEU A 92 -2.95 0.46 12.09
C LEU A 92 -3.67 0.49 10.74
N PHE A 93 -4.54 -0.49 10.50
CA PHE A 93 -5.30 -0.57 9.26
C PHE A 93 -6.26 0.61 9.10
N LEU A 94 -7.00 0.96 10.15
CA LEU A 94 -7.87 2.13 10.15
C LEU A 94 -7.06 3.42 9.98
N PHE A 95 -5.90 3.53 10.63
CA PHE A 95 -5.02 4.68 10.43
C PHE A 95 -4.59 4.80 8.96
N GLU A 96 -4.30 3.69 8.28
CA GLU A 96 -4.02 3.67 6.84
C GLU A 96 -5.24 4.05 6.00
N CYS A 97 -6.45 3.56 6.34
CA CYS A 97 -7.71 3.92 5.69
C CYS A 97 -8.03 5.42 5.79
N TYR A 98 -7.61 6.10 6.86
CA TYR A 98 -7.90 7.51 7.10
C TYR A 98 -6.78 8.48 6.75
N THR A 99 -5.57 7.99 6.42
CA THR A 99 -4.42 8.82 6.06
C THR A 99 -3.84 8.52 4.68
N GLY A 100 -4.07 7.31 4.18
CA GLY A 100 -3.42 6.80 2.97
C GLY A 100 -1.91 6.60 3.10
N ILE A 101 -1.30 6.78 4.28
CA ILE A 101 0.13 6.55 4.52
C ILE A 101 0.44 5.06 4.35
N ARG A 102 1.56 4.70 3.72
CA ARG A 102 1.96 3.29 3.55
C ARG A 102 2.26 2.64 4.89
N ILE A 103 1.95 1.36 5.02
CA ILE A 103 2.20 0.60 6.26
C ILE A 103 3.66 0.70 6.72
N SER A 104 4.65 0.70 5.82
CA SER A 104 6.07 0.87 6.15
C SER A 104 6.34 2.21 6.84
N ASP A 105 5.67 3.26 6.39
CA ASP A 105 5.82 4.62 6.92
C ASP A 105 5.03 4.79 8.24
N ILE A 106 3.88 4.10 8.39
CA ILE A 106 3.11 4.06 9.66
C ILE A 106 3.91 3.32 10.74
N LEU A 107 4.49 2.16 10.41
CA LEU A 107 5.28 1.37 11.35
C LEU A 107 6.51 2.12 11.87
N THR A 108 7.04 3.04 11.07
CA THR A 108 8.23 3.84 11.41
C THR A 108 7.90 5.28 11.79
N LEU A 109 6.60 5.62 11.94
CA LEU A 109 6.15 6.94 12.34
C LEU A 109 6.62 7.27 13.76
N LYS A 110 7.36 8.34 13.91
CA LYS A 110 7.87 8.84 15.21
C LYS A 110 7.05 10.04 15.68
N TRP A 111 7.02 10.27 16.99
CA TRP A 111 6.27 11.38 17.57
C TRP A 111 6.73 12.76 17.04
N LYS A 112 7.99 12.94 16.71
CA LYS A 112 8.50 14.15 16.06
C LYS A 112 7.88 14.48 14.71
N ASN A 113 7.27 13.48 14.06
CA ASN A 113 6.58 13.66 12.79
C ASN A 113 5.14 14.15 12.94
N VAL A 114 4.61 14.20 14.16
CA VAL A 114 3.21 14.50 14.47
C VAL A 114 3.11 15.91 15.03
N ALA A 115 2.56 16.84 14.27
CA ALA A 115 2.18 18.17 14.73
C ALA A 115 0.73 18.18 15.24
N SER A 116 0.17 19.35 15.54
CA SER A 116 -1.21 19.49 16.04
C SER A 116 -2.29 19.17 14.99
N ASP A 117 -1.99 19.45 13.72
CA ASP A 117 -2.94 19.42 12.60
C ASP A 117 -2.51 18.53 11.43
N LYS A 118 -1.25 18.07 11.42
CA LYS A 118 -0.67 17.33 10.31
C LYS A 118 0.40 16.34 10.75
N ILE A 119 0.63 15.35 9.89
CA ILE A 119 1.73 14.41 9.95
C ILE A 119 2.70 14.74 8.81
N SER A 120 3.99 14.92 9.14
CA SER A 120 5.04 15.23 8.16
C SER A 120 6.10 14.14 8.19
N ILE A 121 6.23 13.39 7.12
CA ILE A 121 7.16 12.28 6.99
C ILE A 121 8.01 12.37 5.72
N ARG A 122 9.16 11.71 5.73
CA ARG A 122 9.90 11.34 4.54
C ARG A 122 9.59 9.90 4.21
N MET A 123 8.92 9.65 3.09
CA MET A 123 8.47 8.31 2.69
C MET A 123 9.66 7.38 2.46
N ARG A 124 9.69 6.23 3.11
CA ARG A 124 10.80 5.26 2.99
C ARG A 124 11.03 4.72 1.58
N LYS A 125 9.96 4.54 0.79
CA LYS A 125 10.06 3.96 -0.55
C LYS A 125 10.59 4.94 -1.61
N THR A 126 10.30 6.23 -1.49
CA THR A 126 10.55 7.23 -2.53
C THR A 126 11.44 8.36 -2.09
N GLU A 127 11.82 8.40 -0.81
CA GLU A 127 12.62 9.43 -0.16
C GLU A 127 12.03 10.86 -0.30
N LYS A 128 10.75 10.95 -0.73
CA LYS A 128 10.07 12.24 -0.90
C LYS A 128 9.34 12.64 0.38
N PRO A 129 9.24 13.95 0.66
CA PRO A 129 8.41 14.45 1.74
C PRO A 129 6.93 14.16 1.43
N LEU A 130 6.15 13.89 2.48
CA LEU A 130 4.71 13.78 2.44
C LEU A 130 4.13 14.48 3.67
N VAL A 131 3.18 15.35 3.46
CA VAL A 131 2.42 16.03 4.51
C VAL A 131 0.97 15.58 4.40
N VAL A 132 0.44 15.04 5.49
CA VAL A 132 -0.92 14.53 5.57
C VAL A 132 -1.67 15.31 6.64
N PRO A 133 -2.72 16.09 6.30
CA PRO A 133 -3.59 16.73 7.27
C PRO A 133 -4.34 15.69 8.10
N MET A 134 -4.54 15.96 9.38
CA MET A 134 -5.19 15.03 10.29
C MET A 134 -6.68 15.33 10.40
N ASN A 135 -7.50 14.32 10.13
CA ASN A 135 -8.91 14.30 10.50
C ASN A 135 -9.10 13.91 11.97
N ASP A 136 -10.34 14.03 12.48
CA ASP A 136 -10.64 13.78 13.89
C ASP A 136 -10.37 12.34 14.32
N PHE A 137 -10.58 11.34 13.43
CA PHE A 137 -10.24 9.95 13.72
C PHE A 137 -8.74 9.79 13.99
N VAL A 138 -7.89 10.34 13.12
CA VAL A 138 -6.43 10.27 13.26
C VAL A 138 -5.98 10.95 14.56
N LYS A 139 -6.52 12.12 14.87
CA LYS A 139 -6.26 12.83 16.14
C LYS A 139 -6.67 11.97 17.35
N ALA A 140 -7.85 11.34 17.29
CA ALA A 140 -8.34 10.47 18.37
C ALA A 140 -7.42 9.25 18.60
N VAL A 141 -6.97 8.59 17.52
CA VAL A 141 -6.01 7.47 17.59
C VAL A 141 -4.69 7.92 18.23
N LEU A 142 -4.13 9.04 17.78
CA LEU A 142 -2.88 9.58 18.31
C LEU A 142 -2.99 9.97 19.79
N ASN A 143 -4.08 10.64 20.19
CA ASN A 143 -4.35 10.98 21.58
C ASN A 143 -4.46 9.74 22.45
N LYS A 144 -5.19 8.72 21.99
CA LYS A 144 -5.29 7.44 22.70
C LYS A 144 -3.93 6.75 22.87
N ARG A 145 -3.06 6.82 21.86
CA ARG A 145 -1.68 6.30 21.97
C ARG A 145 -0.84 7.10 22.98
N ARG A 146 -1.01 8.42 23.07
CA ARG A 146 -0.36 9.27 24.09
C ARG A 146 -0.80 8.85 25.48
N THR A 147 -2.11 8.78 25.70
CA THR A 147 -2.68 8.38 26.99
C THR A 147 -2.17 7.00 27.45
N VAL A 148 -2.04 6.04 26.53
CA VAL A 148 -1.47 4.71 26.89
C VAL A 148 -0.01 4.82 27.36
N VAL A 149 0.79 5.64 26.73
CA VAL A 149 2.20 5.85 27.15
C VAL A 149 2.25 6.52 28.53
N GLU A 150 1.46 7.58 28.73
CA GLU A 150 1.40 8.37 29.97
C GLU A 150 0.86 7.54 31.15
N ASN A 151 -0.21 6.77 30.95
CA ASN A 151 -0.79 5.90 31.98
C ASN A 151 0.17 4.76 32.41
N ASN A 152 1.11 4.36 31.54
CA ASN A 152 2.15 3.41 31.87
C ASN A 152 3.39 4.08 32.48
N GLY A 153 3.31 5.34 32.90
CA GLY A 153 4.41 6.10 33.49
C GLY A 153 5.51 6.52 32.50
N GLY A 154 5.22 6.40 31.19
CA GLY A 154 6.15 6.79 30.14
C GLY A 154 6.00 8.26 29.73
N GLN A 155 7.02 8.78 29.04
CA GLN A 155 7.01 10.10 28.43
C GLN A 155 6.96 9.99 26.90
N ILE A 156 6.29 10.94 26.26
CA ILE A 156 6.27 11.06 24.81
C ILE A 156 7.60 11.65 24.34
N LEU A 157 8.50 10.77 23.92
CA LEU A 157 9.79 11.18 23.39
C LEU A 157 9.73 11.32 21.86
N PRO A 158 10.29 12.39 21.27
CA PRO A 158 10.20 12.69 19.85
C PRO A 158 10.65 11.56 18.92
N ASP A 159 11.69 10.81 19.31
CA ASP A 159 12.28 9.75 18.49
C ASP A 159 11.66 8.35 18.72
N LYS A 160 10.66 8.23 19.59
CA LYS A 160 9.94 6.97 19.79
C LYS A 160 8.85 6.80 18.74
N TYR A 161 8.60 5.55 18.35
CA TYR A 161 7.52 5.20 17.44
C TYR A 161 6.14 5.46 18.04
N VAL A 162 5.22 5.98 17.24
CA VAL A 162 3.80 6.15 17.60
C VAL A 162 3.13 4.79 17.81
N PHE A 163 3.43 3.84 16.92
CA PHE A 163 2.98 2.46 17.01
C PHE A 163 4.16 1.58 17.40
N ASN A 164 4.15 1.08 18.63
CA ASN A 164 5.25 0.27 19.15
C ASN A 164 5.14 -1.19 18.71
N ILE A 165 5.17 -1.44 17.40
CA ILE A 165 5.05 -2.77 16.78
C ILE A 165 6.42 -3.35 16.44
N LEU A 166 7.33 -2.51 15.95
CA LEU A 166 8.68 -2.92 15.59
C LEU A 166 9.48 -3.21 16.85
N LYS A 167 10.17 -4.36 16.86
CA LYS A 167 11.04 -4.78 18.00
C LYS A 167 12.41 -4.13 17.95
N VAL A 168 12.77 -3.53 16.82
CA VAL A 168 14.04 -2.87 16.57
C VAL A 168 13.84 -1.44 16.07
N ASP A 169 14.77 -0.57 16.37
CA ASP A 169 14.82 0.76 15.76
C ASP A 169 15.46 0.63 14.38
N VAL A 170 14.64 0.76 13.33
CA VAL A 170 15.08 0.57 11.94
C VAL A 170 16.08 1.63 11.46
N ASP A 171 16.24 2.72 12.19
CA ASP A 171 17.24 3.74 11.88
C ASP A 171 18.61 3.41 12.49
N LYS A 172 18.69 2.35 13.33
CA LYS A 172 19.91 1.90 14.01
C LYS A 172 20.42 0.54 13.55
N VAL A 173 19.74 -0.09 12.59
CA VAL A 173 20.14 -1.37 11.99
C VAL A 173 20.47 -1.18 10.52
N ASN A 174 21.12 -2.17 9.89
CA ASN A 174 21.38 -2.11 8.47
C ASN A 174 20.09 -2.18 7.64
N ALA A 175 20.18 -1.81 6.37
CA ALA A 175 19.02 -1.72 5.48
C ALA A 175 18.26 -3.06 5.33
N GLN A 176 18.97 -4.19 5.31
CA GLN A 176 18.37 -5.51 5.17
C GLN A 176 17.59 -5.90 6.43
N ASP A 177 18.13 -5.65 7.61
CA ASP A 177 17.46 -5.94 8.88
C ASP A 177 16.24 -5.02 9.07
N ALA A 178 16.34 -3.75 8.66
CA ALA A 178 15.21 -2.84 8.64
C ALA A 178 14.08 -3.34 7.74
N LEU A 179 14.40 -3.78 6.52
CA LEU A 179 13.44 -4.38 5.58
C LEU A 179 12.80 -5.65 6.15
N ASN A 180 13.60 -6.53 6.73
CA ASN A 180 13.12 -7.78 7.35
C ASN A 180 12.16 -7.51 8.50
N ALA A 181 12.49 -6.55 9.39
CA ALA A 181 11.64 -6.17 10.51
C ALA A 181 10.29 -5.62 10.06
N ILE A 182 10.27 -4.70 9.08
CA ILE A 182 9.05 -4.13 8.52
C ILE A 182 8.22 -5.21 7.80
N SER A 183 8.85 -6.07 7.01
CA SER A 183 8.19 -7.16 6.29
C SER A 183 7.53 -8.15 7.24
N SER A 184 8.25 -8.58 8.27
CA SER A 184 7.75 -9.50 9.31
C SER A 184 6.58 -8.90 10.07
N ALA A 185 6.68 -7.63 10.49
CA ALA A 185 5.59 -6.92 11.15
C ALA A 185 4.36 -6.82 10.25
N THR A 186 4.55 -6.46 8.96
CA THR A 186 3.46 -6.38 7.97
C THR A 186 2.78 -7.74 7.76
N ALA A 187 3.54 -8.83 7.70
CA ALA A 187 2.98 -10.18 7.56
C ALA A 187 2.11 -10.56 8.77
N ILE A 188 2.56 -10.24 10.00
CA ILE A 188 1.78 -10.45 11.22
C ILE A 188 0.49 -9.63 11.19
N ILE A 189 0.57 -8.35 10.84
CA ILE A 189 -0.60 -7.47 10.72
C ILE A 189 -1.60 -8.04 9.70
N ASN A 190 -1.14 -8.43 8.52
CA ASN A 190 -2.01 -9.02 7.49
C ASN A 190 -2.68 -10.31 7.96
N LYS A 191 -2.00 -11.14 8.75
CA LYS A 191 -2.61 -12.33 9.38
C LYS A 191 -3.74 -11.94 10.33
N GLN A 192 -3.56 -10.88 11.14
CA GLN A 192 -4.62 -10.41 12.03
C GLN A 192 -5.77 -9.75 11.27
N LEU A 193 -5.50 -9.03 10.17
CA LEU A 193 -6.53 -8.42 9.33
C LEU A 193 -7.47 -9.46 8.72
N LYS A 194 -6.96 -10.63 8.29
CA LYS A 194 -7.80 -11.74 7.83
C LYS A 194 -8.77 -12.20 8.93
N ARG A 195 -8.28 -12.35 10.16
CA ARG A 195 -9.11 -12.73 11.32
C ARG A 195 -10.13 -11.65 11.68
N ILE A 196 -9.79 -10.37 11.47
CA ILE A 196 -10.74 -9.26 11.65
C ILE A 196 -11.83 -9.34 10.59
N ALA A 197 -11.47 -9.56 9.30
CA ALA A 197 -12.42 -9.71 8.21
C ALA A 197 -13.44 -10.81 8.49
N GLU A 198 -12.97 -11.99 8.90
CA GLU A 198 -13.81 -13.13 9.30
C GLU A 198 -14.79 -12.74 10.42
N LYS A 199 -14.31 -12.03 11.47
CA LYS A 199 -15.14 -11.63 12.62
C LYS A 199 -16.25 -10.63 12.26
N VAL A 200 -16.04 -9.79 11.25
CA VAL A 200 -17.01 -8.77 10.82
C VAL A 200 -17.79 -9.15 9.56
N GLY A 201 -17.58 -10.39 9.05
CA GLY A 201 -18.29 -10.90 7.87
C GLY A 201 -17.91 -10.20 6.57
N ILE A 202 -16.62 -9.83 6.39
CA ILE A 202 -16.10 -9.26 5.15
C ILE A 202 -15.39 -10.37 4.37
N GLU A 203 -15.93 -10.74 3.20
CA GLU A 203 -15.38 -11.80 2.36
C GLU A 203 -14.16 -11.35 1.54
N LYS A 204 -13.96 -10.04 1.37
CA LYS A 204 -12.82 -9.47 0.65
C LYS A 204 -11.51 -9.84 1.33
N ASN A 205 -10.48 -10.18 0.54
CA ASN A 205 -9.15 -10.45 1.08
C ASN A 205 -8.49 -9.14 1.54
N ILE A 206 -8.54 -8.89 2.84
CA ILE A 206 -8.02 -7.67 3.44
C ILE A 206 -6.53 -7.80 3.72
N SER A 207 -5.78 -6.79 3.30
CA SER A 207 -4.38 -6.57 3.63
C SER A 207 -4.12 -5.08 3.88
N THR A 208 -2.97 -4.73 4.40
CA THR A 208 -2.60 -3.33 4.61
C THR A 208 -2.73 -2.48 3.35
N HIS A 209 -2.38 -3.01 2.17
CA HIS A 209 -2.57 -2.28 0.91
C HIS A 209 -4.04 -1.93 0.60
N VAL A 210 -4.98 -2.75 1.08
CA VAL A 210 -6.41 -2.48 0.92
C VAL A 210 -6.82 -1.21 1.65
N GLY A 211 -6.25 -0.94 2.84
CA GLY A 211 -6.51 0.31 3.57
C GLY A 211 -6.19 1.55 2.74
N ARG A 212 -5.02 1.58 2.16
CA ARG A 212 -4.60 2.69 1.29
C ARG A 212 -5.42 2.77 -0.01
N HIS A 213 -5.83 1.63 -0.59
CA HIS A 213 -6.72 1.61 -1.74
C HIS A 213 -8.10 2.17 -1.37
N SER A 214 -8.64 1.81 -0.21
CA SER A 214 -9.91 2.34 0.31
C SER A 214 -9.85 3.85 0.51
N TYR A 215 -8.75 4.38 1.08
CA TYR A 215 -8.54 5.83 1.19
C TYR A 215 -8.57 6.52 -0.18
N ALA A 216 -7.81 6.00 -1.15
CA ALA A 216 -7.76 6.58 -2.50
C ALA A 216 -9.12 6.55 -3.19
N THR A 217 -9.85 5.43 -3.06
CA THR A 217 -11.19 5.27 -3.62
C THR A 217 -12.20 6.19 -2.94
N ALA A 218 -12.16 6.32 -1.62
CA ALA A 218 -13.04 7.23 -0.87
C ALA A 218 -12.85 8.70 -1.31
N LEU A 219 -11.61 9.15 -1.49
CA LEU A 219 -11.33 10.49 -2.02
C LEU A 219 -11.89 10.67 -3.44
N LEU A 220 -11.71 9.68 -4.29
CA LEU A 220 -12.16 9.74 -5.67
C LEU A 220 -13.69 9.74 -5.77
N THR A 221 -14.37 8.96 -4.95
CA THR A 221 -15.84 8.95 -4.88
C THR A 221 -16.43 10.22 -4.24
N SER A 222 -15.60 10.97 -3.52
CA SER A 222 -15.94 12.29 -2.98
C SER A 222 -15.56 13.44 -3.93
N ASP A 223 -15.36 13.16 -5.22
CA ASP A 223 -15.05 14.11 -6.30
C ASP A 223 -13.75 14.90 -6.10
N ILE A 224 -12.83 14.38 -5.30
CA ILE A 224 -11.51 14.99 -5.14
C ILE A 224 -10.69 14.78 -6.42
N PRO A 225 -10.12 15.86 -7.00
CA PRO A 225 -9.36 15.77 -8.25
C PRO A 225 -8.16 14.80 -8.15
N LEU A 226 -7.93 14.03 -9.21
CA LEU A 226 -6.85 13.03 -9.26
C LEU A 226 -5.45 13.57 -8.92
N PRO A 227 -5.06 14.79 -9.34
CA PRO A 227 -3.79 15.40 -8.94
C PRO A 227 -3.67 15.58 -7.42
N VAL A 228 -4.75 15.98 -6.75
CA VAL A 228 -4.78 16.13 -5.28
C VAL A 228 -4.64 14.75 -4.60
N ILE A 229 -5.37 13.74 -5.08
CA ILE A 229 -5.24 12.36 -4.58
C ILE A 229 -3.80 11.85 -4.77
N LYS A 230 -3.18 12.13 -5.92
CA LYS A 230 -1.78 11.80 -6.19
C LYS A 230 -0.85 12.40 -5.13
N GLU A 231 -1.05 13.67 -4.80
CA GLU A 231 -0.26 14.39 -3.80
C GLU A 231 -0.48 13.81 -2.40
N MET A 232 -1.73 13.64 -1.99
CA MET A 232 -2.12 13.03 -0.71
C MET A 232 -1.54 11.62 -0.51
N LEU A 233 -1.40 10.85 -1.58
CA LEU A 233 -0.77 9.53 -1.56
C LEU A 233 0.76 9.58 -1.72
N GLY A 234 1.35 10.71 -2.08
CA GLY A 234 2.77 10.82 -2.38
C GLY A 234 3.19 9.94 -3.57
N HIS A 235 2.36 9.86 -4.62
CA HIS A 235 2.72 9.15 -5.85
C HIS A 235 3.58 10.03 -6.75
N SER A 236 4.72 9.50 -7.22
CA SER A 236 5.60 10.21 -8.16
C SER A 236 4.99 10.35 -9.55
N ASP A 237 4.21 9.34 -9.99
CA ASP A 237 3.55 9.30 -11.29
C ASP A 237 2.03 9.22 -11.11
N ILE A 238 1.29 10.04 -11.87
CA ILE A 238 -0.18 10.05 -11.87
C ILE A 238 -0.76 8.71 -12.35
N LYS A 239 -0.05 7.98 -13.20
CA LYS A 239 -0.44 6.65 -13.67
C LYS A 239 -0.67 5.67 -12.53
N VAL A 240 0.05 5.82 -11.41
CA VAL A 240 -0.15 5.02 -10.20
C VAL A 240 -1.49 5.34 -9.54
N THR A 241 -2.00 6.55 -9.69
CA THR A 241 -3.30 6.98 -9.16
C THR A 241 -4.44 6.67 -10.14
N GLN A 242 -4.16 6.63 -11.45
CA GLN A 242 -5.13 6.31 -12.49
C GLN A 242 -5.74 4.91 -12.38
N ILE A 243 -5.09 3.99 -11.66
CA ILE A 243 -5.64 2.66 -11.39
C ILE A 243 -6.99 2.72 -10.65
N TYR A 244 -7.24 3.80 -9.90
CA TYR A 244 -8.51 4.05 -9.22
C TYR A 244 -9.57 4.70 -10.14
N ALA A 245 -9.19 5.20 -11.32
CA ALA A 245 -10.09 5.89 -12.24
C ALA A 245 -11.23 4.99 -12.75
N LYS A 246 -11.06 3.66 -12.74
CA LYS A 246 -12.14 2.72 -13.08
C LYS A 246 -13.36 2.84 -12.15
N VAL A 247 -13.16 3.29 -10.91
CA VAL A 247 -14.26 3.56 -9.98
C VAL A 247 -15.12 4.74 -10.45
N VAL A 248 -14.54 5.66 -11.25
CA VAL A 248 -15.27 6.79 -11.87
C VAL A 248 -16.18 6.32 -13.00
N ASP A 249 -15.86 5.18 -13.64
CA ASP A 249 -16.71 4.64 -14.71
C ASP A 249 -18.11 4.26 -14.20
N SER A 250 -18.24 3.87 -12.93
CA SER A 250 -19.53 3.65 -12.29
C SER A 250 -20.36 4.94 -12.13
N LYS A 251 -19.73 6.12 -12.14
CA LYS A 251 -20.39 7.42 -12.05
C LYS A 251 -20.80 8.02 -13.43
N LYS A 252 -20.43 7.37 -14.54
CA LYS A 252 -20.83 7.87 -15.87
C LYS A 252 -22.33 7.91 -16.04
N ASP A 253 -23.03 6.94 -15.49
CA ASP A 253 -24.50 6.91 -15.50
C ASP A 253 -25.10 8.06 -14.66
N GLU A 254 -24.47 8.43 -13.56
CA GLU A 254 -24.88 9.59 -12.75
C GLU A 254 -24.67 10.91 -13.50
N VAL A 255 -23.58 11.02 -14.28
CA VAL A 255 -23.31 12.19 -15.13
C VAL A 255 -24.38 12.29 -16.22
N VAL A 256 -24.73 11.19 -16.90
CA VAL A 256 -25.82 11.17 -17.89
C VAL A 256 -27.15 11.57 -17.26
N ASN A 257 -27.46 11.05 -16.06
CA ASN A 257 -28.67 11.42 -15.34
C ASN A 257 -28.69 12.90 -14.88
N CYS A 258 -27.51 13.44 -14.55
CA CYS A 258 -27.36 14.87 -14.24
C CYS A 258 -27.59 15.72 -15.49
N LEU A 259 -26.99 15.36 -16.62
CA LEU A 259 -27.18 16.06 -17.91
C LEU A 259 -28.64 15.99 -18.37
N ASN A 260 -29.29 14.84 -18.21
CA ASN A 260 -30.72 14.70 -18.53
C ASN A 260 -31.57 15.60 -17.64
N ARG A 261 -31.26 15.75 -16.37
CA ARG A 261 -31.97 16.69 -15.47
C ARG A 261 -31.76 18.14 -15.87
N LEU A 262 -30.56 18.52 -16.32
CA LEU A 262 -30.30 19.87 -16.82
C LEU A 262 -31.01 20.16 -18.18
N TYR A 263 -31.23 19.12 -18.96
CA TYR A 263 -31.92 19.26 -20.26
C TYR A 263 -33.46 19.32 -20.14
N HIS A 264 -34.03 18.62 -19.16
CA HIS A 264 -35.48 18.52 -18.95
C HIS A 264 -36.00 19.48 -17.83
N GLY A 265 -35.15 20.25 -17.19
CA GLY A 265 -35.51 21.29 -16.21
C GLY A 265 -35.57 22.65 -16.85
#